data_028d98fcfe3c08f8ce9ff3e4836642ed
#
_entry.id   028d98fcfe3c08f8ce9ff3e4836642ed
#
_cell.length_a   1.000
_cell.length_b   1.000
_cell.length_c   1.000
_cell.angle_alpha   90.00
_cell.angle_beta   90.00
_cell.angle_gamma   90.00
#
_symmetry.space_group_name_H-M   'P 1'
#
loop_
_entity.id
_entity.type
_entity.pdbx_description
1 polymer ?
#
loop_
_entity_poly.entity_id
_entity_poly.type
_entity_poly.pdbx_seq_one_letter_code
_entity_poly.pdbx_strand_id
1 'polypeptide(L)'
;MKYVIIIPDGCADEAQEALGGRTPLEAAHTPAMDQVAADGIVLRANHTPAHLPPGSDIACMSLLGYNPLEYYTGRAPLEAAAQGIPLGPYDWAIRCNLVTIEDQVMRSFTAGQISSAEAAELMAAAQEKLGSERIRFYPGVGYRNLVIYRGNPEEPAPFSADTRTTPPHDLTDQSVLDHYPRGPGSDLLNQLMTDSIGVFAEHPVNLARQAAGKLPATNIWLWGLGQAPKLPRFADRFGLQGAMITAVDLLRGLGALLGWRRIDVPGATGYLDTDYAAKGRYAIQALQEVDLVCVHIEATDEASHEGHLEAKIQALEAIDQHIVGPIYQALQKLDPYRIMILPDHPTPLRLKTHAHGDVPVAMAGSDIRPDEAQRYDEPTAARSARYFPEGWKLMDFFLGRSA
;
A
#
# COMPACT_ATOMS: atom_id res chain seq x y z
N MET A 1 14.43 -3.79 -23.74
CA MET A 1 13.28 -4.66 -23.35
C MET A 1 12.30 -3.83 -22.55
N LYS A 2 10.99 -4.00 -22.73
CA LYS A 2 9.97 -3.31 -21.94
C LYS A 2 9.35 -4.27 -20.95
N TYR A 3 9.07 -3.78 -19.75
CA TYR A 3 8.54 -4.57 -18.64
C TYR A 3 7.24 -3.97 -18.13
N VAL A 4 6.25 -4.80 -17.83
CA VAL A 4 5.02 -4.36 -17.16
C VAL A 4 4.71 -5.29 -15.99
N ILE A 5 4.35 -4.69 -14.86
CA ILE A 5 3.80 -5.38 -13.70
C ILE A 5 2.39 -4.85 -13.48
N ILE A 6 1.41 -5.74 -13.38
CA ILE A 6 0.02 -5.39 -13.06
C ILE A 6 -0.32 -6.06 -11.75
N ILE A 7 -0.76 -5.26 -10.77
CA ILE A 7 -1.07 -5.72 -9.42
C ILE A 7 -2.56 -5.49 -9.16
N PRO A 8 -3.43 -6.52 -9.37
CA PRO A 8 -4.77 -6.54 -8.81
C PRO A 8 -4.67 -6.79 -7.31
N ASP A 9 -4.57 -5.72 -6.51
CA ASP A 9 -4.30 -5.77 -5.07
C ASP A 9 -5.27 -6.70 -4.35
N GLY A 10 -4.74 -7.57 -3.49
CA GLY A 10 -5.53 -8.45 -2.65
C GLY A 10 -6.46 -9.42 -3.38
N CYS A 11 -6.29 -9.63 -4.70
CA CYS A 11 -7.26 -10.41 -5.47
C CYS A 11 -7.26 -11.91 -5.13
N ALA A 12 -6.15 -12.47 -4.65
CA ALA A 12 -6.09 -13.87 -4.25
C ALA A 12 -7.03 -14.18 -3.08
N ASP A 13 -7.74 -15.30 -3.18
CA ASP A 13 -8.80 -15.66 -2.24
C ASP A 13 -8.93 -17.18 -2.09
N GLU A 14 -9.78 -17.57 -1.15
CA GLU A 14 -10.20 -18.94 -0.91
C GLU A 14 -11.39 -19.32 -1.82
N ALA A 15 -11.63 -20.63 -1.98
CA ALA A 15 -12.80 -21.13 -2.69
C ALA A 15 -14.09 -20.72 -1.96
N GLN A 16 -15.07 -20.20 -2.71
CA GLN A 16 -16.35 -19.69 -2.21
C GLN A 16 -17.48 -20.68 -2.47
N GLU A 17 -18.30 -21.01 -1.47
CA GLU A 17 -19.47 -21.87 -1.63
C GLU A 17 -20.46 -21.29 -2.66
N ALA A 18 -20.67 -19.98 -2.61
CA ALA A 18 -21.53 -19.26 -3.56
C ALA A 18 -21.08 -19.39 -5.04
N LEU A 19 -19.82 -19.72 -5.29
CA LEU A 19 -19.26 -19.95 -6.62
C LEU A 19 -19.12 -21.44 -6.97
N GLY A 20 -19.76 -22.32 -6.18
CA GLY A 20 -19.65 -23.76 -6.35
C GLY A 20 -18.26 -24.31 -6.08
N GLY A 21 -17.55 -23.74 -5.12
CA GLY A 21 -16.20 -24.15 -4.69
C GLY A 21 -15.06 -23.58 -5.53
N ARG A 22 -15.32 -22.54 -6.34
CA ARG A 22 -14.29 -21.81 -7.08
C ARG A 22 -13.85 -20.57 -6.32
N THR A 23 -12.61 -20.10 -6.58
CA THR A 23 -12.16 -18.79 -6.12
C THR A 23 -12.81 -17.67 -6.95
N PRO A 24 -12.82 -16.41 -6.49
CA PRO A 24 -13.25 -15.28 -7.31
C PRO A 24 -12.47 -15.17 -8.62
N LEU A 25 -11.17 -15.43 -8.63
CA LEU A 25 -10.33 -15.39 -9.83
C LEU A 25 -10.69 -16.51 -10.81
N GLU A 26 -10.97 -17.74 -10.31
CA GLU A 26 -11.48 -18.83 -11.17
C GLU A 26 -12.86 -18.53 -11.78
N ALA A 27 -13.70 -17.77 -11.09
CA ALA A 27 -15.08 -17.49 -11.50
C ALA A 27 -15.18 -16.28 -12.43
N ALA A 28 -14.28 -15.32 -12.31
CA ALA A 28 -14.24 -14.13 -13.14
C ALA A 28 -13.94 -14.45 -14.62
N HIS A 29 -14.51 -13.67 -15.52
CA HIS A 29 -14.21 -13.75 -16.95
C HIS A 29 -13.00 -12.90 -17.29
N THR A 30 -11.81 -13.51 -17.31
CA THR A 30 -10.51 -12.83 -17.45
C THR A 30 -9.70 -13.38 -18.63
N PRO A 31 -10.21 -13.29 -19.87
CA PRO A 31 -9.57 -13.91 -21.05
C PRO A 31 -8.19 -13.33 -21.38
N ALA A 32 -7.91 -12.07 -21.05
CA ALA A 32 -6.59 -11.48 -21.30
C ALA A 32 -5.55 -11.97 -20.29
N MET A 33 -5.91 -12.14 -19.03
CA MET A 33 -5.05 -12.76 -18.01
C MET A 33 -4.79 -14.25 -18.37
N ASP A 34 -5.82 -14.97 -18.79
CA ASP A 34 -5.69 -16.36 -19.27
C ASP A 34 -4.78 -16.45 -20.50
N GLN A 35 -4.86 -15.48 -21.43
CA GLN A 35 -3.95 -15.43 -22.58
C GLN A 35 -2.51 -15.21 -22.17
N VAL A 36 -2.24 -14.33 -21.19
CA VAL A 36 -0.89 -14.15 -20.64
C VAL A 36 -0.38 -15.44 -19.99
N ALA A 37 -1.24 -16.19 -19.30
CA ALA A 37 -0.88 -17.49 -18.73
C ALA A 37 -0.56 -18.52 -19.83
N ALA A 38 -1.38 -18.61 -20.87
CA ALA A 38 -1.21 -19.55 -21.98
C ALA A 38 0.01 -19.25 -22.86
N ASP A 39 0.34 -17.97 -23.05
CA ASP A 39 1.51 -17.53 -23.82
C ASP A 39 2.81 -17.55 -22.99
N GLY A 40 2.72 -17.94 -21.71
CA GLY A 40 3.82 -17.85 -20.77
C GLY A 40 3.85 -18.96 -19.73
N ILE A 41 4.05 -18.57 -18.50
CA ILE A 41 4.15 -19.49 -17.36
C ILE A 41 3.26 -19.03 -16.21
N VAL A 42 2.75 -19.98 -15.44
CA VAL A 42 2.08 -19.72 -14.17
C VAL A 42 2.90 -20.31 -13.04
N LEU A 43 3.07 -19.52 -11.99
CA LEU A 43 3.83 -19.90 -10.81
C LEU A 43 3.18 -19.31 -9.54
N ARG A 44 3.75 -19.55 -8.40
CA ARG A 44 3.33 -18.95 -7.12
C ARG A 44 4.47 -18.28 -6.39
N ALA A 45 4.13 -17.26 -5.64
CA ALA A 45 5.08 -16.52 -4.82
C ALA A 45 4.48 -16.17 -3.46
N ASN A 46 5.32 -15.96 -2.44
CA ASN A 46 4.90 -15.46 -1.13
C ASN A 46 5.61 -14.13 -0.88
N HIS A 47 4.84 -13.05 -0.80
CA HIS A 47 5.36 -11.69 -0.59
C HIS A 47 5.19 -11.19 0.85
N THR A 48 4.54 -11.99 1.72
CA THR A 48 4.22 -11.64 3.10
C THR A 48 4.99 -12.51 4.10
N PRO A 49 6.26 -12.17 4.43
CA PRO A 49 7.04 -12.93 5.41
C PRO A 49 6.29 -13.08 6.74
N ALA A 50 6.28 -14.28 7.32
CA ALA A 50 5.48 -14.62 8.50
C ALA A 50 5.73 -13.73 9.74
N HIS A 51 6.89 -13.06 9.79
CA HIS A 51 7.26 -12.21 10.94
C HIS A 51 6.82 -10.74 10.78
N LEU A 52 6.24 -10.38 9.64
CA LEU A 52 5.74 -9.04 9.34
C LEU A 52 4.23 -9.10 9.05
N PRO A 53 3.45 -8.04 9.30
CA PRO A 53 2.03 -8.04 8.96
C PRO A 53 1.84 -8.13 7.43
N PRO A 54 0.80 -8.83 6.96
CA PRO A 54 0.55 -9.05 5.53
C PRO A 54 -0.10 -7.83 4.86
N GLY A 55 0.56 -6.69 4.86
CA GLY A 55 0.04 -5.46 4.23
C GLY A 55 0.73 -5.14 2.91
N SER A 56 0.05 -4.34 2.07
CA SER A 56 0.54 -3.95 0.73
C SER A 56 1.89 -3.22 0.77
N ASP A 57 2.21 -2.52 1.86
CA ASP A 57 3.52 -1.88 2.05
C ASP A 57 4.68 -2.91 2.07
N ILE A 58 4.48 -4.02 2.76
CA ILE A 58 5.43 -5.12 2.87
C ILE A 58 5.41 -5.98 1.60
N ALA A 59 4.21 -6.36 1.17
CA ALA A 59 4.04 -7.26 0.04
C ALA A 59 4.53 -6.63 -1.27
N CYS A 60 4.21 -5.36 -1.54
CA CYS A 60 4.70 -4.66 -2.71
C CYS A 60 6.22 -4.39 -2.64
N MET A 61 6.78 -4.11 -1.45
CA MET A 61 8.24 -4.03 -1.29
C MET A 61 8.90 -5.34 -1.72
N SER A 62 8.37 -6.48 -1.27
CA SER A 62 8.82 -7.82 -1.67
C SER A 62 8.66 -8.05 -3.17
N LEU A 63 7.48 -7.82 -3.72
CA LEU A 63 7.15 -7.99 -5.13
C LEU A 63 8.09 -7.19 -6.04
N LEU A 64 8.46 -5.98 -5.63
CA LEU A 64 9.40 -5.12 -6.36
C LEU A 64 10.87 -5.49 -6.16
N GLY A 65 11.15 -6.61 -5.49
CA GLY A 65 12.49 -7.19 -5.41
C GLY A 65 13.30 -6.76 -4.20
N TYR A 66 12.68 -6.19 -3.17
CA TYR A 66 13.37 -5.76 -1.95
C TYR A 66 12.94 -6.60 -0.76
N ASN A 67 13.89 -7.20 -0.05
CA ASN A 67 13.62 -8.02 1.12
C ASN A 67 13.00 -7.18 2.26
N PRO A 68 11.72 -7.37 2.59
CA PRO A 68 11.09 -6.58 3.66
C PRO A 68 11.71 -6.77 5.03
N LEU A 69 12.30 -7.95 5.29
CA LEU A 69 13.00 -8.23 6.55
C LEU A 69 14.25 -7.38 6.74
N GLU A 70 14.81 -6.85 5.65
CA GLU A 70 16.00 -6.00 5.65
C GLU A 70 15.63 -4.51 5.57
N TYR A 71 14.64 -4.17 4.72
CA TYR A 71 14.40 -2.78 4.33
C TYR A 71 13.15 -2.16 4.97
N TYR A 72 12.19 -2.95 5.45
CA TYR A 72 10.98 -2.38 6.00
C TYR A 72 11.22 -1.77 7.38
N THR A 73 10.94 -0.49 7.52
CA THR A 73 11.17 0.29 8.75
C THR A 73 9.89 0.84 9.38
N GLY A 74 8.74 0.63 8.72
CA GLY A 74 7.43 1.13 9.15
C GLY A 74 6.67 1.84 8.02
N ARG A 75 5.39 2.11 8.25
CA ARG A 75 4.50 2.76 7.25
C ARG A 75 4.75 4.27 7.10
N ALA A 76 5.00 4.97 8.22
CA ALA A 76 5.13 6.42 8.19
C ALA A 76 6.23 6.95 7.27
N PRO A 77 7.41 6.32 7.14
CA PRO A 77 8.42 6.74 6.18
C PRO A 77 7.98 6.65 4.72
N LEU A 78 7.15 5.65 4.37
CA LEU A 78 6.58 5.52 3.02
C LEU A 78 5.60 6.65 2.75
N GLU A 79 4.73 6.97 3.71
CA GLU A 79 3.78 8.08 3.59
C GLU A 79 4.50 9.44 3.52
N ALA A 80 5.60 9.61 4.26
CA ALA A 80 6.44 10.80 4.16
C ALA A 80 7.04 10.95 2.76
N ALA A 81 7.56 9.87 2.18
CA ALA A 81 8.07 9.86 0.82
C ALA A 81 6.97 10.17 -0.21
N ALA A 82 5.74 9.65 -0.04
CA ALA A 82 4.60 9.94 -0.89
C ALA A 82 4.24 11.44 -0.92
N GLN A 83 4.39 12.11 0.23
CA GLN A 83 4.16 13.55 0.38
C GLN A 83 5.36 14.41 -0.03
N GLY A 84 6.47 13.79 -0.48
CA GLY A 84 7.69 14.50 -0.82
C GLY A 84 8.43 15.09 0.39
N ILE A 85 8.16 14.58 1.60
CA ILE A 85 8.84 15.00 2.84
C ILE A 85 10.17 14.26 2.94
N PRO A 86 11.31 14.95 2.81
CA PRO A 86 12.60 14.29 2.92
C PRO A 86 12.89 13.90 4.37
N LEU A 87 13.36 12.68 4.57
CA LEU A 87 13.86 12.19 5.86
C LEU A 87 15.37 12.04 5.81
N GLY A 88 16.06 12.67 6.77
CA GLY A 88 17.47 12.44 7.02
C GLY A 88 17.73 11.10 7.71
N PRO A 89 19.01 10.68 7.83
CA PRO A 89 19.36 9.35 8.36
C PRO A 89 19.02 9.15 9.85
N TYR A 90 18.76 10.23 10.58
CA TYR A 90 18.41 10.22 12.01
C TYR A 90 16.96 10.64 12.28
N ASP A 91 16.22 10.97 11.22
CA ASP A 91 14.84 11.41 11.32
C ASP A 91 13.89 10.22 11.51
N TRP A 92 12.79 10.45 12.19
CA TRP A 92 11.70 9.51 12.33
C TRP A 92 10.42 10.12 11.82
N ALA A 93 9.72 9.38 10.98
CA ALA A 93 8.35 9.68 10.60
C ALA A 93 7.40 8.90 11.52
N ILE A 94 6.29 9.52 11.89
CA ILE A 94 5.29 8.98 12.80
C ILE A 94 3.92 9.28 12.21
N ARG A 95 3.08 8.27 12.05
CA ARG A 95 1.69 8.50 11.64
C ARG A 95 0.94 9.24 12.75
N CYS A 96 0.15 10.20 12.35
CA CYS A 96 -0.59 11.09 13.24
C CYS A 96 -2.06 11.14 12.79
N ASN A 97 -2.89 10.31 13.40
CA ASN A 97 -4.31 10.37 13.16
C ASN A 97 -4.97 11.45 14.02
N LEU A 98 -5.92 12.19 13.44
CA LEU A 98 -6.90 12.93 14.21
C LEU A 98 -8.01 11.96 14.63
N VAL A 99 -8.25 11.85 15.93
CA VAL A 99 -9.19 10.86 16.49
C VAL A 99 -10.22 11.51 17.40
N THR A 100 -11.33 10.80 17.64
CA THR A 100 -12.28 11.12 18.69
C THR A 100 -12.20 10.07 19.80
N ILE A 101 -11.78 10.48 20.98
CA ILE A 101 -11.78 9.65 22.20
C ILE A 101 -12.72 10.29 23.21
N GLU A 102 -13.66 9.52 23.74
CA GLU A 102 -14.59 9.90 24.79
C GLU A 102 -14.58 8.84 25.88
N ASP A 103 -14.53 9.24 27.12
CA ASP A 103 -14.48 8.34 28.29
C ASP A 103 -13.42 7.23 28.16
N GLN A 104 -12.26 7.58 27.57
CA GLN A 104 -11.14 6.66 27.29
C GLN A 104 -11.49 5.54 26.30
N VAL A 105 -12.50 5.73 25.45
CA VAL A 105 -12.90 4.82 24.38
C VAL A 105 -12.68 5.52 23.03
N MET A 106 -12.05 4.81 22.08
CA MET A 106 -11.88 5.27 20.71
C MET A 106 -13.23 5.26 19.99
N ARG A 107 -13.90 6.41 19.93
CA ARG A 107 -15.20 6.57 19.24
C ARG A 107 -15.05 6.65 17.73
N SER A 108 -13.97 7.27 17.27
CA SER A 108 -13.68 7.35 15.84
C SER A 108 -12.17 7.54 15.60
N PHE A 109 -11.57 6.62 14.90
CA PHE A 109 -10.17 6.75 14.45
C PHE A 109 -10.01 7.72 13.27
N THR A 110 -11.12 8.26 12.76
CA THR A 110 -11.19 9.20 11.64
C THR A 110 -11.72 10.58 12.05
N ALA A 111 -11.92 10.83 13.36
CA ALA A 111 -12.60 12.02 13.87
C ALA A 111 -13.92 12.32 13.11
N GLY A 112 -14.77 11.28 12.90
CA GLY A 112 -16.01 11.39 12.17
C GLY A 112 -15.82 11.81 10.71
N GLN A 113 -14.86 11.21 10.01
CA GLN A 113 -14.47 11.50 8.63
C GLN A 113 -14.16 13.00 8.43
N ILE A 114 -13.26 13.53 9.26
CA ILE A 114 -12.83 14.93 9.17
C ILE A 114 -12.28 15.25 7.78
N SER A 115 -12.66 16.39 7.22
CA SER A 115 -12.18 16.82 5.91
C SER A 115 -10.71 17.24 5.96
N SER A 116 -10.02 17.20 4.81
CA SER A 116 -8.62 17.63 4.73
C SER A 116 -8.43 19.12 5.08
N ALA A 117 -9.42 19.96 4.76
CA ALA A 117 -9.36 21.39 5.12
C ALA A 117 -9.44 21.59 6.65
N GLU A 118 -10.41 20.96 7.30
CA GLU A 118 -10.55 21.00 8.76
C GLU A 118 -9.31 20.43 9.47
N ALA A 119 -8.80 19.30 8.95
CA ALA A 119 -7.60 18.66 9.49
C ALA A 119 -6.36 19.56 9.37
N ALA A 120 -6.19 20.25 8.24
CA ALA A 120 -5.06 21.16 8.03
C ALA A 120 -5.05 22.31 9.04
N GLU A 121 -6.20 22.86 9.41
CA GLU A 121 -6.30 23.90 10.44
C GLU A 121 -5.91 23.38 11.82
N LEU A 122 -6.39 22.18 12.21
CA LEU A 122 -6.01 21.53 13.46
C LEU A 122 -4.51 21.19 13.52
N MET A 123 -3.97 20.69 12.41
CA MET A 123 -2.54 20.38 12.31
C MET A 123 -1.67 21.64 12.37
N ALA A 124 -2.14 22.76 11.83
CA ALA A 124 -1.46 24.07 11.98
C ALA A 124 -1.45 24.54 13.44
N ALA A 125 -2.57 24.38 14.15
CA ALA A 125 -2.63 24.67 15.58
C ALA A 125 -1.71 23.75 16.41
N ALA A 126 -1.67 22.45 16.07
CA ALA A 126 -0.72 21.52 16.70
C ALA A 126 0.74 21.93 16.40
N GLN A 127 1.06 22.34 15.18
CA GLN A 127 2.40 22.84 14.84
C GLN A 127 2.77 24.09 15.65
N GLU A 128 1.83 25.02 15.82
CA GLU A 128 2.07 26.26 16.59
C GLU A 128 2.33 25.98 18.07
N LYS A 129 1.56 25.08 18.68
CA LYS A 129 1.57 24.86 20.13
C LYS A 129 2.49 23.73 20.59
N LEU A 130 2.66 22.68 19.77
CA LEU A 130 3.40 21.46 20.13
C LEU A 130 4.63 21.25 19.25
N GLY A 131 4.72 21.96 18.13
CA GLY A 131 5.88 21.91 17.24
C GLY A 131 7.13 22.53 17.85
N SER A 132 8.28 22.11 17.35
CA SER A 132 9.60 22.64 17.75
C SER A 132 10.57 22.58 16.56
N GLU A 133 11.82 22.94 16.76
CA GLU A 133 12.87 22.73 15.75
C GLU A 133 12.99 21.26 15.34
N ARG A 134 12.67 20.34 16.26
CA ARG A 134 12.76 18.88 16.04
C ARG A 134 11.43 18.22 15.70
N ILE A 135 10.30 18.81 16.09
CA ILE A 135 8.98 18.22 15.91
C ILE A 135 8.20 19.04 14.89
N ARG A 136 7.89 18.43 13.77
CA ARG A 136 7.14 19.04 12.69
C ARG A 136 5.88 18.24 12.36
N PHE A 137 4.73 18.93 12.36
CA PHE A 137 3.44 18.38 11.99
C PHE A 137 3.16 18.67 10.52
N TYR A 138 2.77 17.65 9.77
CA TYR A 138 2.46 17.74 8.34
C TYR A 138 1.02 17.28 8.11
N PRO A 139 0.14 18.17 7.60
CA PRO A 139 -1.21 17.76 7.21
C PRO A 139 -1.16 16.80 6.01
N GLY A 140 -2.05 15.83 6.03
CA GLY A 140 -2.24 14.88 4.94
C GLY A 140 -3.67 14.89 4.43
N VAL A 141 -4.25 13.71 4.20
CA VAL A 141 -5.63 13.58 3.70
C VAL A 141 -6.57 13.22 4.84
N GLY A 142 -7.49 14.14 5.16
CA GLY A 142 -8.46 13.96 6.24
C GLY A 142 -7.76 13.71 7.58
N TYR A 143 -8.15 12.64 8.25
CA TYR A 143 -7.62 12.25 9.55
C TYR A 143 -6.16 11.75 9.53
N ARG A 144 -5.62 11.41 8.35
CA ARG A 144 -4.27 10.83 8.16
C ARG A 144 -3.23 11.93 7.97
N ASN A 145 -2.40 12.16 8.97
CA ASN A 145 -1.35 13.17 8.99
C ASN A 145 -0.03 12.55 9.44
N LEU A 146 1.05 13.33 9.44
CA LEU A 146 2.37 12.89 9.86
C LEU A 146 2.98 13.84 10.90
N VAL A 147 3.78 13.27 11.79
CA VAL A 147 4.75 13.99 12.60
C VAL A 147 6.15 13.53 12.21
N ILE A 148 7.05 14.47 11.97
CA ILE A 148 8.45 14.19 11.73
C ILE A 148 9.26 14.66 12.92
N TYR A 149 10.00 13.74 13.51
CA TYR A 149 11.02 14.06 14.50
C TYR A 149 12.38 14.18 13.80
N ARG A 150 13.01 15.34 13.90
CA ARG A 150 14.33 15.62 13.33
C ARG A 150 15.41 15.26 14.34
N GLY A 151 16.17 14.19 14.04
CA GLY A 151 17.32 13.78 14.82
C GLY A 151 18.64 14.24 14.23
N ASN A 152 19.72 14.12 15.01
CA ASN A 152 21.09 14.29 14.54
C ASN A 152 22.02 13.33 15.30
N PRO A 153 23.32 13.20 14.91
CA PRO A 153 24.25 12.26 15.57
C PRO A 153 24.51 12.56 17.05
N GLU A 154 24.46 13.85 17.44
CA GLU A 154 24.75 14.31 18.80
C GLU A 154 23.53 14.12 19.72
N GLU A 155 22.35 14.25 19.14
CA GLU A 155 21.06 14.10 19.81
C GLU A 155 20.13 13.25 18.95
N PRO A 156 20.29 11.93 18.99
CA PRO A 156 19.46 11.00 18.24
C PRO A 156 18.01 11.05 18.73
N ALA A 157 17.10 10.63 17.89
CA ALA A 157 15.70 10.47 18.30
C ALA A 157 15.59 9.46 19.45
N PRO A 158 14.66 9.69 20.39
CA PRO A 158 14.49 8.81 21.55
C PRO A 158 13.86 7.45 21.21
N PHE A 159 13.50 7.22 19.95
CA PHE A 159 12.80 6.03 19.48
C PHE A 159 13.76 4.92 19.05
N SER A 160 13.27 3.68 19.10
CA SER A 160 13.98 2.51 18.58
C SER A 160 13.00 1.49 17.98
N ALA A 161 13.51 0.37 17.48
CA ALA A 161 12.69 -0.74 17.03
C ALA A 161 11.84 -1.37 18.15
N ASP A 162 12.12 -1.07 19.42
CA ASP A 162 11.35 -1.54 20.58
C ASP A 162 10.25 -0.57 20.99
N THR A 163 10.12 0.60 20.34
CA THR A 163 8.99 1.51 20.54
C THR A 163 7.72 0.85 19.97
N ARG A 164 6.76 0.56 20.84
CA ARG A 164 5.50 -0.12 20.48
C ARG A 164 4.37 0.88 20.42
N THR A 165 3.59 0.81 19.37
CA THR A 165 2.40 1.65 19.15
C THR A 165 1.26 0.81 18.58
N THR A 166 0.02 1.21 18.83
CA THR A 166 -1.17 0.49 18.37
C THR A 166 -1.87 1.29 17.28
N PRO A 167 -2.24 0.68 16.15
CA PRO A 167 -3.07 1.33 15.13
C PRO A 167 -4.44 1.75 15.70
N PRO A 168 -4.91 2.99 15.49
CA PRO A 168 -6.16 3.44 16.11
C PRO A 168 -7.41 2.76 15.53
N HIS A 169 -7.36 2.23 14.32
CA HIS A 169 -8.47 1.50 13.70
C HIS A 169 -8.73 0.13 14.37
N ASP A 170 -7.72 -0.45 15.03
CA ASP A 170 -7.87 -1.67 15.80
C ASP A 170 -8.60 -1.44 17.15
N LEU A 171 -8.79 -0.17 17.51
CA LEU A 171 -9.32 0.22 18.82
C LEU A 171 -10.76 0.77 18.77
N THR A 172 -11.41 0.73 17.62
CA THR A 172 -12.79 1.25 17.48
C THR A 172 -13.71 0.62 18.51
N ASP A 173 -14.41 1.47 19.29
CA ASP A 173 -15.29 1.12 20.43
C ASP A 173 -14.59 0.37 21.57
N GLN A 174 -13.26 0.41 21.65
CA GLN A 174 -12.47 -0.20 22.73
C GLN A 174 -11.79 0.88 23.60
N SER A 175 -11.45 0.48 24.83
CA SER A 175 -10.66 1.32 25.72
C SER A 175 -9.24 1.54 25.17
N VAL A 176 -8.77 2.78 25.22
CA VAL A 176 -7.42 3.14 24.76
C VAL A 176 -6.34 3.03 25.86
N LEU A 177 -6.73 2.79 27.11
CA LEU A 177 -5.84 2.86 28.30
C LEU A 177 -4.59 1.99 28.19
N ASP A 178 -4.75 0.76 27.71
CA ASP A 178 -3.65 -0.18 27.60
C ASP A 178 -2.91 -0.12 26.26
N HIS A 179 -3.28 0.83 25.37
CA HIS A 179 -2.84 0.89 23.99
C HIS A 179 -1.99 2.11 23.64
N TYR A 180 -1.71 2.97 24.65
CA TYR A 180 -0.78 4.09 24.48
C TYR A 180 0.63 3.59 24.13
N PRO A 181 1.44 4.40 23.42
CA PRO A 181 2.83 4.10 23.12
C PRO A 181 3.62 3.64 24.34
N ARG A 182 4.48 2.62 24.14
CA ARG A 182 5.34 2.03 25.17
C ARG A 182 6.76 1.83 24.66
N GLY A 183 7.73 1.80 25.56
CA GLY A 183 9.14 1.59 25.24
C GLY A 183 9.91 2.90 24.98
N PRO A 184 11.07 2.85 24.32
CA PRO A 184 11.91 4.01 24.13
C PRO A 184 11.18 5.17 23.45
N GLY A 185 11.25 6.37 24.03
CA GLY A 185 10.63 7.58 23.48
C GLY A 185 9.10 7.66 23.62
N SER A 186 8.46 6.69 24.24
CA SER A 186 7.00 6.70 24.42
C SER A 186 6.50 7.88 25.25
N ASP A 187 7.29 8.37 26.21
CA ASP A 187 6.92 9.53 27.04
C ASP A 187 6.67 10.76 26.17
N LEU A 188 7.51 11.01 25.17
CA LEU A 188 7.33 12.11 24.23
C LEU A 188 6.04 11.94 23.39
N LEU A 189 5.78 10.74 22.88
CA LEU A 189 4.57 10.48 22.11
C LEU A 189 3.32 10.66 22.96
N ASN A 190 3.32 10.11 24.17
CA ASN A 190 2.21 10.23 25.12
C ASN A 190 1.96 11.68 25.54
N GLN A 191 3.03 12.45 25.75
CA GLN A 191 2.93 13.87 26.07
C GLN A 191 2.28 14.65 24.93
N LEU A 192 2.73 14.45 23.67
CA LEU A 192 2.15 15.12 22.49
C LEU A 192 0.67 14.76 22.32
N MET A 193 0.31 13.48 22.51
CA MET A 193 -1.09 13.02 22.43
C MET A 193 -1.94 13.69 23.51
N THR A 194 -1.44 13.79 24.74
CA THR A 194 -2.15 14.42 25.86
C THR A 194 -2.29 15.94 25.66
N ASP A 195 -1.20 16.61 25.30
CA ASP A 195 -1.20 18.07 25.13
C ASP A 195 -2.10 18.52 23.98
N SER A 196 -2.24 17.68 22.93
CA SER A 196 -3.13 17.97 21.82
C SER A 196 -4.61 18.11 22.22
N ILE A 197 -5.03 17.49 23.33
CA ILE A 197 -6.39 17.63 23.87
C ILE A 197 -6.69 19.09 24.17
N GLY A 198 -5.76 19.76 24.87
CA GLY A 198 -5.91 21.19 25.21
C GLY A 198 -5.88 22.10 23.98
N VAL A 199 -5.07 21.73 22.97
CA VAL A 199 -4.99 22.51 21.71
C VAL A 199 -6.29 22.43 20.92
N PHE A 200 -6.97 21.29 20.93
CA PHE A 200 -8.15 21.05 20.09
C PHE A 200 -9.47 21.35 20.78
N ALA A 201 -9.53 21.38 22.12
CA ALA A 201 -10.76 21.48 22.90
C ALA A 201 -11.64 22.68 22.48
N GLU A 202 -11.06 23.85 22.34
CA GLU A 202 -11.77 25.09 22.00
C GLU A 202 -11.44 25.60 20.58
N HIS A 203 -10.85 24.74 19.75
CA HIS A 203 -10.51 25.13 18.39
C HIS A 203 -11.78 25.39 17.55
N PRO A 204 -11.82 26.50 16.74
CA PRO A 204 -13.02 26.86 15.96
C PRO A 204 -13.55 25.73 15.07
N VAL A 205 -12.70 24.92 14.47
CA VAL A 205 -13.07 23.72 13.67
C VAL A 205 -13.90 22.77 14.53
N ASN A 206 -13.46 22.44 15.74
CA ASN A 206 -14.17 21.50 16.61
C ASN A 206 -15.49 22.07 17.13
N LEU A 207 -15.52 23.35 17.48
CA LEU A 207 -16.75 24.03 17.86
C LEU A 207 -17.79 24.04 16.74
N ALA A 208 -17.35 24.30 15.49
CA ALA A 208 -18.23 24.26 14.32
C ALA A 208 -18.71 22.81 14.04
N ARG A 209 -17.85 21.81 14.20
CA ARG A 209 -18.23 20.40 14.02
C ARG A 209 -19.26 19.97 15.06
N GLN A 210 -19.06 20.30 16.33
CA GLN A 210 -20.00 20.01 17.41
C GLN A 210 -21.35 20.70 17.19
N ALA A 211 -21.35 21.97 16.78
CA ALA A 211 -22.57 22.70 16.44
C ALA A 211 -23.33 22.08 15.25
N ALA A 212 -22.62 21.39 14.34
CA ALA A 212 -23.19 20.66 13.22
C ALA A 212 -23.54 19.19 13.55
N GLY A 213 -23.44 18.77 14.82
CA GLY A 213 -23.70 17.39 15.25
C GLY A 213 -22.67 16.38 14.77
N LYS A 214 -21.46 16.82 14.38
CA LYS A 214 -20.36 15.97 13.95
C LYS A 214 -19.40 15.70 15.12
N LEU A 215 -18.73 14.55 15.09
CA LEU A 215 -17.69 14.22 16.06
C LEU A 215 -16.49 15.17 15.93
N PRO A 216 -16.00 15.80 17.01
CA PRO A 216 -14.78 16.61 17.00
C PRO A 216 -13.53 15.73 16.96
N ALA A 217 -12.43 16.25 16.48
CA ALA A 217 -11.11 15.65 16.73
C ALA A 217 -10.66 16.02 18.15
N THR A 218 -10.71 15.08 19.08
CA THR A 218 -10.37 15.36 20.48
C THR A 218 -8.88 15.47 20.71
N ASN A 219 -8.08 14.67 19.98
CA ASN A 219 -6.63 14.65 20.09
C ASN A 219 -5.97 13.97 18.87
N ILE A 220 -4.65 14.00 18.84
CA ILE A 220 -3.87 13.18 17.91
C ILE A 220 -3.67 11.77 18.47
N TRP A 221 -3.49 10.77 17.57
CA TRP A 221 -3.04 9.42 17.89
C TRP A 221 -1.79 9.10 17.09
N LEU A 222 -0.67 8.86 17.81
CA LEU A 222 0.66 8.66 17.21
C LEU A 222 0.99 7.17 17.14
N TRP A 223 1.35 6.67 15.93
CA TRP A 223 1.60 5.25 15.69
C TRP A 223 2.40 4.98 14.41
N GLY A 224 2.82 3.74 14.17
CA GLY A 224 3.42 3.30 12.91
C GLY A 224 4.71 4.03 12.55
N LEU A 225 5.50 4.40 13.55
CA LEU A 225 6.72 5.17 13.39
C LEU A 225 7.86 4.36 12.75
N GLY A 226 8.77 5.06 12.07
CA GLY A 226 9.95 4.47 11.45
C GLY A 226 10.91 5.51 10.90
N GLN A 227 12.11 5.04 10.54
CA GLN A 227 13.13 5.82 9.84
C GLN A 227 13.01 5.63 8.33
N ALA A 228 13.66 6.50 7.54
CA ALA A 228 13.75 6.28 6.09
C ALA A 228 14.38 4.90 5.79
N PRO A 229 13.72 4.04 5.01
CA PRO A 229 14.32 2.77 4.62
C PRO A 229 15.52 3.02 3.70
N LYS A 230 16.62 2.28 3.93
CA LYS A 230 17.84 2.40 3.12
C LYS A 230 17.73 1.61 1.82
N LEU A 231 16.66 1.83 1.08
CA LEU A 231 16.42 1.15 -0.21
C LEU A 231 17.39 1.67 -1.27
N PRO A 232 18.19 0.79 -1.93
CA PRO A 232 18.86 1.16 -3.17
C PRO A 232 17.83 1.59 -4.21
N ARG A 233 18.12 2.64 -4.99
CA ARG A 233 17.25 3.02 -6.10
C ARG A 233 17.15 1.85 -7.09
N PHE A 234 15.99 1.71 -7.72
CA PHE A 234 15.72 0.64 -8.66
C PHE A 234 16.71 0.66 -9.85
N ALA A 235 17.02 1.86 -10.34
CA ALA A 235 18.02 2.03 -11.39
C ALA A 235 19.43 1.60 -10.97
N ASP A 236 19.81 1.83 -9.71
CA ASP A 236 21.13 1.43 -9.20
C ASP A 236 21.21 -0.09 -9.02
N ARG A 237 20.10 -0.72 -8.59
CA ARG A 237 20.04 -2.17 -8.36
C ARG A 237 19.82 -2.96 -9.65
N PHE A 238 18.93 -2.50 -10.50
CA PHE A 238 18.47 -3.26 -11.67
C PHE A 238 18.81 -2.59 -13.02
N GLY A 239 19.40 -1.39 -13.02
CA GLY A 239 19.78 -0.68 -14.25
C GLY A 239 18.60 -0.24 -15.12
N LEU A 240 17.38 -0.14 -14.54
CA LEU A 240 16.14 0.15 -15.25
C LEU A 240 15.45 1.38 -14.66
N GLN A 241 14.85 2.19 -15.53
CA GLN A 241 13.96 3.29 -15.13
C GLN A 241 12.53 2.79 -15.01
N GLY A 242 11.90 3.05 -13.87
CA GLY A 242 10.54 2.62 -13.60
C GLY A 242 9.55 3.77 -13.49
N ALA A 243 8.27 3.44 -13.68
CA ALA A 243 7.14 4.31 -13.39
C ALA A 243 6.05 3.55 -12.62
N MET A 244 5.33 4.27 -11.76
CA MET A 244 4.25 3.74 -10.92
C MET A 244 2.94 4.45 -11.20
N ILE A 245 1.90 3.68 -11.48
CA ILE A 245 0.50 4.11 -11.52
C ILE A 245 -0.20 3.49 -10.33
N THR A 246 -0.61 4.31 -9.36
CA THR A 246 -1.36 3.89 -8.18
C THR A 246 -2.14 5.07 -7.59
N ALA A 247 -3.26 4.78 -6.93
CA ALA A 247 -4.00 5.77 -6.14
C ALA A 247 -3.63 5.71 -4.64
N VAL A 248 -2.83 4.72 -4.23
CA VAL A 248 -2.50 4.44 -2.82
C VAL A 248 -1.20 5.13 -2.42
N ASP A 249 -1.24 5.92 -1.35
CA ASP A 249 -0.09 6.71 -0.91
C ASP A 249 1.11 5.85 -0.48
N LEU A 250 0.87 4.69 0.12
CA LEU A 250 1.96 3.77 0.49
C LEU A 250 2.81 3.34 -0.71
N LEU A 251 2.14 3.00 -1.82
CA LEU A 251 2.84 2.61 -3.05
C LEU A 251 3.44 3.81 -3.78
N ARG A 252 2.79 4.98 -3.72
CA ARG A 252 3.40 6.24 -4.19
C ARG A 252 4.71 6.52 -3.48
N GLY A 253 4.73 6.33 -2.16
CA GLY A 253 5.92 6.48 -1.33
C GLY A 253 7.01 5.46 -1.67
N LEU A 254 6.63 4.20 -1.84
CA LEU A 254 7.56 3.16 -2.25
C LEU A 254 8.16 3.49 -3.62
N GLY A 255 7.35 3.86 -4.61
CA GLY A 255 7.82 4.31 -5.93
C GLY A 255 8.78 5.50 -5.85
N ALA A 256 8.49 6.50 -5.00
CA ALA A 256 9.37 7.64 -4.78
C ALA A 256 10.72 7.23 -4.19
N LEU A 257 10.74 6.34 -3.20
CA LEU A 257 11.98 5.81 -2.60
C LEU A 257 12.81 5.01 -3.60
N LEU A 258 12.15 4.26 -4.50
CA LEU A 258 12.80 3.53 -5.58
C LEU A 258 13.34 4.44 -6.69
N GLY A 259 13.01 5.73 -6.66
CA GLY A 259 13.35 6.69 -7.70
C GLY A 259 12.51 6.53 -8.97
N TRP A 260 11.33 5.94 -8.86
CA TRP A 260 10.40 5.77 -9.96
C TRP A 260 9.60 7.05 -10.24
N ARG A 261 9.24 7.23 -11.49
CA ARG A 261 8.35 8.30 -11.91
C ARG A 261 6.92 7.98 -11.46
N ARG A 262 6.31 8.88 -10.71
CA ARG A 262 4.87 8.83 -10.41
C ARG A 262 4.07 9.28 -11.64
N ILE A 263 3.04 8.53 -11.99
CA ILE A 263 2.10 8.89 -13.04
C ILE A 263 0.73 9.12 -12.41
N ASP A 264 0.30 10.36 -12.39
CA ASP A 264 -1.02 10.74 -11.92
C ASP A 264 -2.03 10.57 -13.07
N VAL A 265 -3.01 9.71 -12.84
CA VAL A 265 -4.05 9.38 -13.82
C VAL A 265 -5.35 10.06 -13.39
N PRO A 266 -5.91 10.99 -14.18
CA PRO A 266 -7.21 11.57 -13.89
C PRO A 266 -8.29 10.49 -13.76
N GLY A 267 -9.12 10.58 -12.73
CA GLY A 267 -10.16 9.58 -12.44
C GLY A 267 -9.66 8.29 -11.79
N ALA A 268 -8.36 8.15 -11.53
CA ALA A 268 -7.85 7.04 -10.74
C ALA A 268 -8.18 7.25 -9.26
N THR A 269 -8.95 6.33 -8.71
CA THR A 269 -9.25 6.23 -7.27
C THR A 269 -8.66 4.95 -6.70
N GLY A 270 -8.61 4.82 -5.37
CA GLY A 270 -8.29 3.59 -4.65
C GLY A 270 -9.53 2.72 -4.42
N TYR A 271 -10.58 2.83 -5.24
CA TYR A 271 -11.85 2.15 -5.05
C TYR A 271 -12.41 1.58 -6.36
N LEU A 272 -13.60 0.97 -6.30
CA LEU A 272 -14.28 0.31 -7.44
C LEU A 272 -14.61 1.26 -8.59
N ASP A 273 -14.79 2.54 -8.33
CA ASP A 273 -15.14 3.59 -9.30
C ASP A 273 -13.93 4.14 -10.06
N THR A 274 -12.75 3.57 -9.87
CA THR A 274 -11.51 3.99 -10.57
C THR A 274 -11.66 3.93 -12.09
N ASP A 275 -11.07 4.88 -12.82
CA ASP A 275 -11.01 4.80 -14.29
C ASP A 275 -9.94 3.78 -14.73
N TYR A 276 -10.36 2.50 -14.83
CA TYR A 276 -9.50 1.40 -15.28
C TYR A 276 -8.92 1.65 -16.68
N ALA A 277 -9.74 2.17 -17.60
CA ALA A 277 -9.31 2.41 -18.97
C ALA A 277 -8.26 3.52 -19.06
N ALA A 278 -8.39 4.57 -18.24
CA ALA A 278 -7.36 5.59 -18.14
C ALA A 278 -6.05 5.00 -17.60
N LYS A 279 -6.09 4.18 -16.54
CA LYS A 279 -4.87 3.51 -16.02
C LYS A 279 -4.16 2.72 -17.13
N GLY A 280 -4.89 1.93 -17.93
CA GLY A 280 -4.33 1.20 -19.07
C GLY A 280 -3.70 2.11 -20.13
N ARG A 281 -4.41 3.17 -20.55
CA ARG A 281 -3.89 4.13 -21.54
C ARG A 281 -2.61 4.85 -21.06
N TYR A 282 -2.59 5.32 -19.82
CA TYR A 282 -1.43 6.00 -19.25
C TYR A 282 -0.23 5.05 -19.08
N ALA A 283 -0.48 3.78 -18.77
CA ALA A 283 0.57 2.76 -18.71
C ALA A 283 1.22 2.55 -20.09
N ILE A 284 0.43 2.40 -21.14
CA ILE A 284 0.92 2.25 -22.52
C ILE A 284 1.72 3.49 -22.95
N GLN A 285 1.25 4.68 -22.60
CA GLN A 285 1.97 5.92 -22.89
C GLN A 285 3.31 5.98 -22.14
N ALA A 286 3.34 5.62 -20.87
CA ALA A 286 4.54 5.62 -20.04
C ALA A 286 5.62 4.66 -20.56
N LEU A 287 5.26 3.54 -21.16
CA LEU A 287 6.21 2.59 -21.78
C LEU A 287 7.05 3.21 -22.90
N GLN A 288 6.66 4.33 -23.48
CA GLN A 288 7.49 5.03 -24.46
C GLN A 288 8.70 5.71 -23.79
N GLU A 289 8.60 6.05 -22.50
CA GLU A 289 9.56 6.89 -21.79
C GLU A 289 10.40 6.13 -20.76
N VAL A 290 9.88 5.01 -20.22
CA VAL A 290 10.56 4.21 -19.18
C VAL A 290 10.70 2.75 -19.59
N ASP A 291 11.55 2.01 -18.88
CA ASP A 291 11.81 0.59 -19.13
C ASP A 291 10.74 -0.31 -18.50
N LEU A 292 10.25 0.05 -17.30
CA LEU A 292 9.28 -0.71 -16.53
C LEU A 292 8.12 0.17 -16.07
N VAL A 293 6.89 -0.32 -16.25
CA VAL A 293 5.67 0.31 -15.70
C VAL A 293 5.00 -0.66 -14.74
N CYS A 294 4.72 -0.19 -13.53
CA CYS A 294 3.92 -0.89 -12.53
C CYS A 294 2.55 -0.23 -12.44
N VAL A 295 1.48 -1.02 -12.63
CA VAL A 295 0.09 -0.58 -12.53
C VAL A 295 -0.56 -1.30 -11.36
N HIS A 296 -0.93 -0.54 -10.37
CA HIS A 296 -1.57 -1.04 -9.14
C HIS A 296 -3.05 -0.65 -9.10
N ILE A 297 -3.91 -1.60 -8.75
CA ILE A 297 -5.35 -1.43 -8.72
C ILE A 297 -5.89 -1.97 -7.39
N GLU A 298 -6.33 -1.09 -6.50
CA GLU A 298 -6.82 -1.36 -5.15
C GLU A 298 -8.21 -2.00 -5.10
N ALA A 299 -9.00 -1.87 -6.16
CA ALA A 299 -10.43 -2.18 -6.18
C ALA A 299 -10.79 -3.60 -5.71
N THR A 300 -9.95 -4.59 -5.99
CA THR A 300 -10.14 -5.98 -5.57
C THR A 300 -9.93 -6.19 -4.07
N ASP A 301 -9.00 -5.44 -3.48
CA ASP A 301 -8.73 -5.46 -2.05
C ASP A 301 -9.85 -4.79 -1.26
N GLU A 302 -10.27 -3.60 -1.68
CA GLU A 302 -11.38 -2.87 -1.05
C GLU A 302 -12.70 -3.67 -1.11
N ALA A 303 -13.02 -4.31 -2.24
CA ALA A 303 -14.16 -5.22 -2.34
C ALA A 303 -14.07 -6.37 -1.34
N SER A 304 -12.86 -6.86 -1.07
CA SER A 304 -12.61 -7.93 -0.11
C SER A 304 -12.78 -7.46 1.33
N HIS A 305 -12.29 -6.28 1.67
CA HIS A 305 -12.48 -5.66 3.00
C HIS A 305 -13.97 -5.42 3.32
N GLU A 306 -14.76 -5.08 2.31
CA GLU A 306 -16.22 -4.96 2.45
C GLU A 306 -16.94 -6.31 2.48
N GLY A 307 -16.30 -7.37 2.00
CA GLY A 307 -16.88 -8.72 1.87
C GLY A 307 -17.85 -8.83 0.68
N HIS A 308 -17.61 -8.03 -0.37
CA HIS A 308 -18.47 -7.94 -1.56
C HIS A 308 -17.93 -8.81 -2.69
N LEU A 309 -18.34 -10.08 -2.73
CA LEU A 309 -17.91 -11.08 -3.73
C LEU A 309 -18.14 -10.60 -5.17
N GLU A 310 -19.35 -10.13 -5.48
CA GLU A 310 -19.70 -9.70 -6.85
C GLU A 310 -18.84 -8.49 -7.30
N ALA A 311 -18.58 -7.55 -6.41
CA ALA A 311 -17.74 -6.40 -6.68
C ALA A 311 -16.27 -6.81 -6.95
N LYS A 312 -15.76 -7.79 -6.19
CA LYS A 312 -14.40 -8.35 -6.42
C LYS A 312 -14.29 -8.97 -7.82
N ILE A 313 -15.29 -9.76 -8.24
CA ILE A 313 -15.33 -10.36 -9.58
C ILE A 313 -15.42 -9.27 -10.66
N GLN A 314 -16.31 -8.29 -10.51
CA GLN A 314 -16.45 -7.17 -11.45
C GLN A 314 -15.15 -6.37 -11.58
N ALA A 315 -14.45 -6.13 -10.47
CA ALA A 315 -13.15 -5.46 -10.50
C ALA A 315 -12.09 -6.26 -11.28
N LEU A 316 -12.02 -7.59 -11.08
CA LEU A 316 -11.13 -8.48 -11.83
C LEU A 316 -11.42 -8.43 -13.33
N GLU A 317 -12.69 -8.50 -13.72
CA GLU A 317 -13.11 -8.44 -15.13
C GLU A 317 -12.80 -7.07 -15.75
N ALA A 318 -12.99 -5.97 -14.99
CA ALA A 318 -12.64 -4.64 -15.45
C ALA A 318 -11.13 -4.44 -15.62
N ILE A 319 -10.32 -5.00 -14.71
CA ILE A 319 -8.84 -5.01 -14.81
C ILE A 319 -8.42 -5.79 -16.07
N ASP A 320 -8.99 -6.97 -16.28
CA ASP A 320 -8.70 -7.79 -17.47
C ASP A 320 -8.99 -7.04 -18.75
N GLN A 321 -10.23 -6.53 -18.88
CA GLN A 321 -10.73 -5.89 -20.09
C GLN A 321 -10.04 -4.57 -20.40
N HIS A 322 -9.80 -3.73 -19.39
CA HIS A 322 -9.41 -2.33 -19.60
C HIS A 322 -7.93 -2.05 -19.31
N ILE A 323 -7.24 -2.95 -18.62
CA ILE A 323 -5.82 -2.77 -18.27
C ILE A 323 -4.99 -3.88 -18.93
N VAL A 324 -5.23 -5.15 -18.57
CA VAL A 324 -4.39 -6.28 -19.04
C VAL A 324 -4.45 -6.42 -20.55
N GLY A 325 -5.64 -6.55 -21.12
CA GLY A 325 -5.83 -6.75 -22.56
C GLY A 325 -5.18 -5.67 -23.41
N PRO A 326 -5.49 -4.38 -23.21
CA PRO A 326 -4.87 -3.29 -23.97
C PRO A 326 -3.35 -3.21 -23.81
N ILE A 327 -2.82 -3.39 -22.57
CA ILE A 327 -1.38 -3.35 -22.32
C ILE A 327 -0.68 -4.52 -23.00
N TYR A 328 -1.24 -5.73 -22.90
CA TYR A 328 -0.64 -6.91 -23.51
C TYR A 328 -0.59 -6.80 -25.03
N GLN A 329 -1.67 -6.34 -25.66
CA GLN A 329 -1.69 -6.05 -27.11
C GLN A 329 -0.68 -4.99 -27.54
N ALA A 330 -0.44 -3.98 -26.70
CA ALA A 330 0.57 -2.95 -26.96
C ALA A 330 2.00 -3.52 -26.82
N LEU A 331 2.25 -4.36 -25.81
CA LEU A 331 3.54 -4.98 -25.58
C LEU A 331 3.97 -5.91 -26.72
N GLN A 332 3.03 -6.67 -27.29
CA GLN A 332 3.32 -7.55 -28.45
C GLN A 332 3.86 -6.79 -29.66
N LYS A 333 3.65 -5.47 -29.73
CA LYS A 333 4.20 -4.58 -30.78
C LYS A 333 5.54 -3.95 -30.42
N LEU A 334 5.98 -4.10 -29.15
CA LEU A 334 7.18 -3.48 -28.58
C LEU A 334 8.29 -4.51 -28.30
N ASP A 335 8.32 -5.64 -29.03
CA ASP A 335 9.33 -6.70 -28.86
C ASP A 335 10.76 -6.14 -28.79
N PRO A 336 11.60 -6.54 -27.79
CA PRO A 336 11.33 -7.52 -26.74
C PRO A 336 10.62 -6.94 -25.50
N TYR A 337 9.74 -7.74 -24.88
CA TYR A 337 8.98 -7.37 -23.70
C TYR A 337 8.85 -8.52 -22.69
N ARG A 338 8.47 -8.19 -21.44
CA ARG A 338 7.89 -9.12 -20.45
C ARG A 338 6.75 -8.45 -19.71
N ILE A 339 5.72 -9.24 -19.39
CA ILE A 339 4.58 -8.86 -18.54
C ILE A 339 4.47 -9.81 -17.38
N MET A 340 4.10 -9.30 -16.21
CA MET A 340 3.81 -10.07 -15.00
C MET A 340 2.52 -9.57 -14.39
N ILE A 341 1.62 -10.49 -14.05
CA ILE A 341 0.34 -10.23 -13.37
C ILE A 341 0.35 -11.01 -12.06
N LEU A 342 0.15 -10.34 -10.94
CA LEU A 342 0.08 -10.98 -9.64
C LEU A 342 -0.56 -10.04 -8.61
N PRO A 343 -1.33 -10.54 -7.64
CA PRO A 343 -1.62 -9.75 -6.44
C PRO A 343 -0.39 -9.69 -5.55
N ASP A 344 -0.38 -8.76 -4.67
CA ASP A 344 0.68 -8.60 -3.68
C ASP A 344 0.49 -9.54 -2.47
N HIS A 345 -0.75 -9.72 -2.01
CA HIS A 345 -1.14 -10.63 -0.92
C HIS A 345 -2.56 -11.20 -1.14
N PRO A 346 -2.93 -12.26 -0.41
CA PRO A 346 -4.33 -12.66 -0.33
C PRO A 346 -5.13 -11.70 0.56
N THR A 347 -6.38 -11.40 0.14
CA THR A 347 -7.37 -10.73 1.00
C THR A 347 -8.68 -11.51 0.94
N PRO A 348 -8.78 -12.59 1.74
CA PRO A 348 -9.94 -13.46 1.70
C PRO A 348 -11.21 -12.73 2.14
N LEU A 349 -12.27 -12.82 1.31
CA LEU A 349 -13.59 -12.24 1.59
C LEU A 349 -14.14 -12.64 2.96
N ARG A 350 -13.87 -13.88 3.38
CA ARG A 350 -14.28 -14.40 4.68
C ARG A 350 -13.63 -13.66 5.85
N LEU A 351 -12.35 -13.27 5.68
CA LEU A 351 -11.58 -12.58 6.72
C LEU A 351 -11.80 -11.07 6.70
N LYS A 352 -12.11 -10.50 5.54
CA LYS A 352 -12.22 -9.06 5.33
C LYS A 352 -10.96 -8.29 5.72
N THR A 353 -9.81 -8.95 5.61
CA THR A 353 -8.50 -8.39 5.92
C THR A 353 -7.42 -9.19 5.20
N HIS A 354 -6.24 -8.59 5.08
CA HIS A 354 -5.08 -9.21 4.48
C HIS A 354 -4.69 -10.50 5.21
N ALA A 355 -4.17 -11.47 4.47
CA ALA A 355 -3.69 -12.74 5.01
C ALA A 355 -2.29 -13.07 4.50
N HIS A 356 -1.55 -13.86 5.30
CA HIS A 356 -0.35 -14.53 4.80
C HIS A 356 -0.74 -15.64 3.83
N GLY A 357 0.05 -15.83 2.81
CA GLY A 357 -0.16 -16.92 1.86
C GLY A 357 0.55 -16.72 0.53
N ASP A 358 0.48 -17.78 -0.27
CA ASP A 358 0.99 -17.74 -1.64
C ASP A 358 -0.03 -17.04 -2.54
N VAL A 359 0.49 -16.35 -3.55
CA VAL A 359 -0.31 -15.71 -4.59
C VAL A 359 0.00 -16.31 -5.97
N PRO A 360 -0.99 -16.38 -6.87
CA PRO A 360 -0.76 -16.78 -8.26
C PRO A 360 0.01 -15.68 -9.01
N VAL A 361 0.91 -16.11 -9.89
CA VAL A 361 1.69 -15.22 -10.76
C VAL A 361 1.60 -15.73 -12.19
N ALA A 362 1.13 -14.91 -13.13
CA ALA A 362 1.25 -15.18 -14.56
C ALA A 362 2.37 -14.30 -15.14
N MET A 363 3.19 -14.87 -16.01
CA MET A 363 4.31 -14.17 -16.63
C MET A 363 4.48 -14.61 -18.07
N ALA A 364 4.49 -13.65 -19.01
CA ALA A 364 4.77 -13.90 -20.42
C ALA A 364 5.82 -12.93 -20.97
N GLY A 365 6.42 -13.26 -22.09
CA GLY A 365 7.41 -12.37 -22.73
C GLY A 365 8.10 -13.02 -23.92
N SER A 366 8.81 -12.20 -24.68
CA SER A 366 9.47 -12.60 -25.94
C SER A 366 10.47 -13.75 -25.80
N ASP A 367 11.03 -13.93 -24.60
CA ASP A 367 12.03 -14.96 -24.25
C ASP A 367 11.55 -15.96 -23.19
N ILE A 368 10.25 -15.91 -22.83
CA ILE A 368 9.63 -16.87 -21.91
C ILE A 368 8.98 -17.99 -22.74
N ARG A 369 9.40 -19.23 -22.51
CA ARG A 369 8.76 -20.39 -23.11
C ARG A 369 7.52 -20.75 -22.32
N PRO A 370 6.34 -20.86 -22.99
CA PRO A 370 5.12 -21.28 -22.34
C PRO A 370 5.24 -22.61 -21.61
N ASP A 371 4.57 -22.75 -20.50
CA ASP A 371 4.32 -24.03 -19.84
C ASP A 371 2.94 -24.60 -20.23
N GLU A 372 2.40 -25.53 -19.45
CA GLU A 372 1.11 -26.18 -19.75
C GLU A 372 -0.10 -25.37 -19.25
N ALA A 373 0.12 -24.25 -18.57
CA ALA A 373 -0.96 -23.44 -18.00
C ALA A 373 -1.82 -22.83 -19.12
N GLN A 374 -3.13 -22.84 -18.92
CA GLN A 374 -4.10 -22.24 -19.83
C GLN A 374 -4.94 -21.17 -19.15
N ARG A 375 -4.80 -21.03 -17.83
CA ARG A 375 -5.58 -20.09 -17.02
C ARG A 375 -4.73 -19.48 -15.95
N TYR A 376 -5.08 -18.25 -15.57
CA TYR A 376 -4.52 -17.55 -14.45
C TYR A 376 -5.45 -17.64 -13.24
N ASP A 377 -5.21 -18.61 -12.36
CA ASP A 377 -5.95 -18.81 -11.12
C ASP A 377 -5.10 -19.53 -10.06
N GLU A 378 -5.59 -19.55 -8.81
CA GLU A 378 -4.91 -20.15 -7.68
C GLU A 378 -4.71 -21.68 -7.85
N PRO A 379 -5.70 -22.46 -8.35
CA PRO A 379 -5.49 -23.89 -8.58
C PRO A 379 -4.42 -24.18 -9.65
N THR A 380 -4.33 -23.37 -10.70
CA THR A 380 -3.28 -23.51 -11.73
C THR A 380 -1.92 -23.20 -11.12
N ALA A 381 -1.80 -22.10 -10.38
CA ALA A 381 -0.57 -21.73 -9.68
C ALA A 381 -0.12 -22.79 -8.66
N ALA A 382 -1.08 -23.38 -7.92
CA ALA A 382 -0.79 -24.43 -6.93
C ALA A 382 -0.20 -25.72 -7.56
N ARG A 383 -0.52 -26.02 -8.83
CA ARG A 383 0.05 -27.16 -9.57
C ARG A 383 1.46 -26.90 -10.10
N SER A 384 1.87 -25.62 -10.16
CA SER A 384 3.20 -25.27 -10.67
C SER A 384 4.32 -25.74 -9.76
N ALA A 385 5.36 -26.33 -10.33
CA ALA A 385 6.58 -26.67 -9.62
C ALA A 385 7.43 -25.43 -9.30
N ARG A 386 7.16 -24.28 -9.95
CA ARG A 386 7.88 -23.04 -9.70
C ARG A 386 7.26 -22.30 -8.53
N TYR A 387 8.05 -22.10 -7.47
CA TYR A 387 7.63 -21.44 -6.24
C TYR A 387 8.70 -20.51 -5.70
N PHE A 388 8.31 -19.29 -5.36
CA PHE A 388 9.16 -18.28 -4.72
C PHE A 388 8.68 -18.04 -3.28
N PRO A 389 9.14 -18.82 -2.29
CA PRO A 389 8.77 -18.61 -0.88
C PRO A 389 9.33 -17.29 -0.33
N GLU A 390 10.40 -16.80 -0.91
CA GLU A 390 10.98 -15.49 -0.69
C GLU A 390 10.64 -14.61 -1.90
N GLY A 391 9.43 -14.06 -1.89
CA GLY A 391 8.85 -13.34 -3.03
C GLY A 391 9.73 -12.25 -3.61
N TRP A 392 10.61 -11.63 -2.81
CA TRP A 392 11.57 -10.62 -3.28
C TRP A 392 12.61 -11.15 -4.28
N LYS A 393 12.73 -12.45 -4.44
CA LYS A 393 13.59 -13.07 -5.48
C LYS A 393 12.90 -13.18 -6.83
N LEU A 394 11.58 -13.03 -6.88
CA LEU A 394 10.80 -13.11 -8.12
C LEU A 394 11.20 -12.01 -9.13
N MET A 395 11.56 -10.82 -8.66
CA MET A 395 11.96 -9.71 -9.54
C MET A 395 13.19 -10.05 -10.37
N ASP A 396 14.23 -10.67 -9.78
CA ASP A 396 15.41 -11.09 -10.53
C ASP A 396 15.05 -12.09 -11.63
N PHE A 397 14.18 -13.05 -11.34
CA PHE A 397 13.67 -14.00 -12.33
C PHE A 397 12.83 -13.28 -13.42
N PHE A 398 11.95 -12.37 -13.05
CA PHE A 398 11.15 -11.57 -13.98
C PHE A 398 12.03 -10.74 -14.92
N LEU A 399 13.12 -10.21 -14.44
CA LEU A 399 14.08 -9.44 -15.24
C LEU A 399 15.07 -10.30 -16.06
N GLY A 400 15.00 -11.64 -15.95
CA GLY A 400 15.88 -12.57 -16.67
C GLY A 400 17.31 -12.59 -16.12
N ARG A 401 17.46 -12.29 -14.84
CA ARG A 401 18.74 -12.36 -14.13
C ARG A 401 18.89 -13.72 -13.46
N SER A 402 20.09 -14.26 -13.47
CA SER A 402 20.38 -15.45 -12.66
C SER A 402 20.26 -15.09 -11.18
N ALA A 403 19.42 -15.80 -10.45
CA ALA A 403 19.30 -15.69 -9.00
C ALA A 403 20.56 -16.22 -8.31
#